data_9575e97206e45cdc3049cd7fb9b28b44
#
_entry.id   9575e97206e45cdc3049cd7fb9b28b44
#
_cell.length_a   1.000
_cell.length_b   1.000
_cell.length_c   1.000
_cell.angle_alpha   90.00
_cell.angle_beta   90.00
_cell.angle_gamma   90.00
#
_symmetry.space_group_name_H-M   'P 1'
#
loop_
_entity.id
_entity.type
_entity.pdbx_description
1 polymer ?
#
loop_
_entity_poly.entity_id
_entity_poly.type
_entity_poly.pdbx_seq_one_letter_code
_entity_poly.pdbx_strand_id
1 'polypeptide(L)'
;MNIEEFEKIMQRDDKEEKEEDLEKIWDDKSEWFFKRTEKKQENFSDRLIFKIVKEKKLLNENSKVLDIGCGTGRHLLEFSKITSHITGTDISSRMLDYAKEKLKNVNEAKFIHGNWMKNFTKEKEFDLVFASMTPAISKIEHINRMCLISKNYCMMERFVYYRDPVREEIEKMLGRKLNKLHSNHKDYIYGLWNIVWNLGYFPEIYLDKYISETEKTMIDYMKQIICTDEEKNKIIEFLKGKEKNGKIMSKEYVIKAIILWDVNIF
;
A
#
# COMPACT_ATOMS: atom_id res chain seq x y z
N MET A 1 5.63 20.25 -18.27
CA MET A 1 6.24 19.66 -17.05
C MET A 1 7.08 18.50 -17.52
N ASN A 2 8.35 18.42 -17.12
CA ASN A 2 9.22 17.31 -17.51
C ASN A 2 9.04 16.14 -16.54
N ILE A 3 9.60 14.96 -16.87
CA ILE A 3 9.43 13.74 -16.07
C ILE A 3 9.99 13.87 -14.65
N GLU A 4 11.06 14.65 -14.46
CA GLU A 4 11.69 14.89 -13.15
C GLU A 4 10.80 15.75 -12.24
N GLU A 5 9.98 16.64 -12.79
CA GLU A 5 9.01 17.42 -12.02
C GLU A 5 7.90 16.52 -11.49
N PHE A 6 7.47 15.51 -12.25
CA PHE A 6 6.51 14.52 -11.79
C PHE A 6 7.09 13.62 -10.71
N GLU A 7 8.39 13.29 -10.78
CA GLU A 7 9.07 12.56 -9.71
C GLU A 7 9.07 13.35 -8.40
N LYS A 8 9.41 14.65 -8.44
CA LYS A 8 9.37 15.52 -7.25
C LYS A 8 7.97 15.59 -6.63
N ILE A 9 6.91 15.61 -7.46
CA ILE A 9 5.53 15.57 -7.00
C ILE A 9 5.20 14.22 -6.35
N MET A 10 5.74 13.12 -6.86
CA MET A 10 5.55 11.78 -6.34
C MET A 10 6.37 11.51 -5.07
N GLN A 11 7.55 12.10 -4.97
CA GLN A 11 8.41 11.96 -3.80
C GLN A 11 7.75 12.61 -2.57
N ARG A 12 7.87 11.93 -1.45
CA ARG A 12 7.59 12.52 -0.14
C ARG A 12 8.81 13.33 0.31
N ASP A 13 8.60 14.27 1.22
CA ASP A 13 9.67 14.94 1.97
C ASP A 13 10.44 13.96 2.91
N ASP A 14 10.46 12.69 2.56
CA ASP A 14 11.08 11.64 3.35
C ASP A 14 12.61 11.72 3.15
N LYS A 15 13.33 11.87 4.23
CA LYS A 15 14.80 11.74 4.25
C LYS A 15 15.17 10.36 3.73
N GLU A 16 16.22 10.27 2.94
CA GLU A 16 16.80 8.98 2.57
C GLU A 16 17.23 8.23 3.85
N GLU A 17 16.46 7.22 4.22
CA GLU A 17 16.77 6.35 5.35
C GLU A 17 17.63 5.18 4.85
N LYS A 18 18.55 4.72 5.69
CA LYS A 18 19.35 3.53 5.39
C LYS A 18 18.48 2.27 5.36
N GLU A 19 18.84 1.29 4.54
CA GLU A 19 18.10 0.02 4.42
C GLU A 19 17.89 -0.66 5.78
N GLU A 20 18.93 -0.66 6.64
CA GLU A 20 18.87 -1.23 8.00
C GLU A 20 17.86 -0.52 8.91
N ASP A 21 17.77 0.80 8.81
CA ASP A 21 16.80 1.59 9.57
C ASP A 21 15.36 1.32 9.08
N LEU A 22 15.18 1.20 7.76
CA LEU A 22 13.90 0.84 7.16
C LEU A 22 13.46 -0.57 7.56
N GLU A 23 14.35 -1.55 7.54
CA GLU A 23 14.06 -2.92 7.98
C GLU A 23 13.56 -2.91 9.42
N LYS A 24 14.29 -2.26 10.33
CA LYS A 24 13.91 -2.16 11.74
C LYS A 24 12.55 -1.50 11.94
N ILE A 25 12.29 -0.39 11.23
CA ILE A 25 10.99 0.32 11.31
C ILE A 25 9.84 -0.60 10.90
N TRP A 26 10.00 -1.41 9.84
CA TRP A 26 8.95 -2.29 9.36
C TRP A 26 8.85 -3.57 10.18
N ASP A 27 9.95 -4.09 10.70
CA ASP A 27 9.96 -5.20 11.66
C ASP A 27 9.17 -4.85 12.93
N ASP A 28 9.41 -3.67 13.50
CA ASP A 28 8.68 -3.20 14.69
C ASP A 28 7.17 -3.03 14.45
N LYS A 29 6.76 -2.75 13.20
CA LYS A 29 5.35 -2.61 12.81
C LYS A 29 4.69 -3.93 12.40
N SER A 30 5.45 -4.99 12.18
CA SER A 30 4.99 -6.23 11.52
C SER A 30 3.83 -6.91 12.26
N GLU A 31 3.92 -7.04 13.58
CA GLU A 31 2.87 -7.66 14.39
C GLU A 31 1.55 -6.87 14.33
N TRP A 32 1.63 -5.54 14.38
CA TRP A 32 0.46 -4.68 14.28
C TRP A 32 -0.20 -4.81 12.89
N PHE A 33 0.61 -4.83 11.81
CA PHE A 33 0.11 -5.04 10.45
C PHE A 33 -0.53 -6.41 10.29
N PHE A 34 0.09 -7.46 10.82
CA PHE A 34 -0.46 -8.81 10.80
C PHE A 34 -1.83 -8.86 11.46
N LYS A 35 -1.94 -8.43 12.73
CA LYS A 35 -3.22 -8.42 13.46
C LYS A 35 -4.31 -7.61 12.75
N ARG A 36 -3.94 -6.49 12.15
CA ARG A 36 -4.88 -5.64 11.40
C ARG A 36 -5.34 -6.27 10.09
N THR A 37 -4.45 -6.96 9.40
CA THR A 37 -4.78 -7.60 8.11
C THR A 37 -5.63 -8.84 8.30
N GLU A 38 -5.39 -9.64 9.34
CA GLU A 38 -6.21 -10.81 9.66
C GLU A 38 -7.67 -10.43 9.94
N LYS A 39 -7.91 -9.39 10.75
CA LYS A 39 -9.26 -8.90 11.04
C LYS A 39 -10.04 -8.43 9.80
N LYS A 40 -9.35 -8.07 8.70
CA LYS A 40 -9.93 -7.53 7.47
C LYS A 40 -9.86 -8.53 6.30
N GLN A 41 -9.66 -9.82 6.57
CA GLN A 41 -9.53 -10.84 5.51
C GLN A 41 -10.88 -11.19 4.87
N GLU A 42 -11.99 -11.06 5.61
CA GLU A 42 -13.33 -11.28 5.06
C GLU A 42 -13.57 -10.35 3.86
N ASN A 43 -14.03 -10.92 2.75
CA ASN A 43 -14.33 -10.23 1.48
C ASN A 43 -13.13 -9.51 0.83
N PHE A 44 -11.88 -9.91 1.17
CA PHE A 44 -10.72 -9.28 0.53
C PHE A 44 -10.63 -9.61 -0.97
N SER A 45 -11.07 -10.79 -1.38
CA SER A 45 -11.20 -11.20 -2.79
C SER A 45 -12.19 -10.35 -3.60
N ASP A 46 -13.13 -9.68 -2.94
CA ASP A 46 -14.13 -8.82 -3.61
C ASP A 46 -13.58 -7.43 -3.94
N ARG A 47 -12.34 -7.14 -3.57
CA ARG A 47 -11.71 -5.86 -3.86
C ARG A 47 -11.54 -5.63 -5.35
N LEU A 48 -11.63 -4.37 -5.74
CA LEU A 48 -11.56 -3.93 -7.14
C LEU A 48 -10.30 -4.44 -7.86
N ILE A 49 -9.16 -4.53 -7.19
CA ILE A 49 -7.92 -5.10 -7.71
C ILE A 49 -8.14 -6.49 -8.32
N PHE A 50 -8.76 -7.40 -7.56
CA PHE A 50 -8.95 -8.79 -8.01
C PHE A 50 -10.05 -8.91 -9.05
N LYS A 51 -11.05 -8.02 -9.03
CA LYS A 51 -12.06 -7.90 -10.10
C LYS A 51 -11.39 -7.50 -11.42
N ILE A 52 -10.52 -6.49 -11.40
CA ILE A 52 -9.75 -6.07 -12.58
C ILE A 52 -8.90 -7.22 -13.12
N VAL A 53 -8.15 -7.91 -12.24
CA VAL A 53 -7.31 -9.06 -12.63
C VAL A 53 -8.14 -10.13 -13.33
N LYS A 54 -9.32 -10.45 -12.80
CA LYS A 54 -10.22 -11.46 -13.35
C LYS A 54 -10.90 -11.00 -14.64
N GLU A 55 -11.48 -9.82 -14.67
CA GLU A 55 -12.23 -9.28 -15.82
C GLU A 55 -11.34 -9.06 -17.04
N LYS A 56 -10.13 -8.54 -16.81
CA LYS A 56 -9.14 -8.32 -17.87
C LYS A 56 -8.32 -9.56 -18.18
N LYS A 57 -8.51 -10.66 -17.45
CA LYS A 57 -7.75 -11.92 -17.62
C LYS A 57 -6.25 -11.71 -17.59
N LEU A 58 -5.77 -10.86 -16.65
CA LEU A 58 -4.36 -10.51 -16.55
C LEU A 58 -3.47 -11.68 -16.15
N LEU A 59 -4.03 -12.70 -15.50
CA LEU A 59 -3.34 -13.87 -14.98
C LEU A 59 -4.08 -15.18 -15.35
N ASN A 60 -3.30 -16.24 -15.50
CA ASN A 60 -3.74 -17.64 -15.59
C ASN A 60 -2.89 -18.52 -14.66
N GLU A 61 -3.14 -19.83 -14.64
CA GLU A 61 -2.45 -20.79 -13.76
C GLU A 61 -0.92 -20.88 -13.96
N ASN A 62 -0.42 -20.47 -15.12
CA ASN A 62 1.01 -20.49 -15.46
C ASN A 62 1.69 -19.12 -15.28
N SER A 63 0.93 -18.09 -14.92
CA SER A 63 1.43 -16.72 -14.79
C SER A 63 2.32 -16.57 -13.55
N LYS A 64 3.42 -15.83 -13.69
CA LYS A 64 4.32 -15.49 -12.59
C LYS A 64 3.98 -14.10 -12.05
N VAL A 65 3.78 -14.00 -10.75
CA VAL A 65 3.44 -12.74 -10.07
C VAL A 65 4.57 -12.34 -9.11
N LEU A 66 4.96 -11.07 -9.16
CA LEU A 66 5.81 -10.42 -8.15
C LEU A 66 5.00 -9.37 -7.39
N ASP A 67 5.00 -9.48 -6.05
CA ASP A 67 4.45 -8.46 -5.14
C ASP A 67 5.60 -7.74 -4.43
N ILE A 68 5.82 -6.47 -4.76
CA ILE A 68 6.89 -5.64 -4.19
C ILE A 68 6.39 -4.95 -2.92
N GLY A 69 7.08 -5.18 -1.80
CA GLY A 69 6.63 -4.75 -0.49
C GLY A 69 5.39 -5.53 -0.05
N CYS A 70 5.45 -6.85 -0.17
CA CYS A 70 4.30 -7.75 0.01
C CYS A 70 3.77 -7.80 1.45
N GLY A 71 4.54 -7.28 2.43
CA GLY A 71 4.19 -7.30 3.83
C GLY A 71 3.88 -8.72 4.32
N THR A 72 2.75 -8.88 4.99
CA THR A 72 2.29 -10.18 5.51
C THR A 72 1.64 -11.10 4.46
N GLY A 73 1.84 -10.85 3.17
CA GLY A 73 1.43 -11.73 2.07
C GLY A 73 -0.07 -11.75 1.74
N ARG A 74 -0.81 -10.71 2.11
CA ARG A 74 -2.25 -10.66 1.94
C ARG A 74 -2.71 -10.72 0.48
N HIS A 75 -2.06 -9.95 -0.40
CA HIS A 75 -2.36 -9.97 -1.84
C HIS A 75 -1.87 -11.26 -2.49
N LEU A 76 -0.70 -11.75 -2.09
CA LEU A 76 -0.18 -13.02 -2.58
C LEU A 76 -1.13 -14.19 -2.29
N LEU A 77 -1.79 -14.21 -1.13
CA LEU A 77 -2.81 -15.23 -0.82
C LEU A 77 -3.98 -15.19 -1.80
N GLU A 78 -4.39 -14.02 -2.28
CA GLU A 78 -5.45 -13.93 -3.28
C GLU A 78 -4.96 -14.30 -4.68
N PHE A 79 -3.75 -13.87 -5.06
CA PHE A 79 -3.14 -14.28 -6.33
C PHE A 79 -2.89 -15.79 -6.39
N SER A 80 -2.59 -16.43 -5.25
CA SER A 80 -2.37 -17.87 -5.19
C SER A 80 -3.61 -18.71 -5.52
N LYS A 81 -4.79 -18.11 -5.52
CA LYS A 81 -6.03 -18.76 -5.99
C LYS A 81 -6.10 -18.86 -7.53
N ILE A 82 -5.22 -18.13 -8.24
CA ILE A 82 -5.16 -18.10 -9.70
C ILE A 82 -3.91 -18.86 -10.20
N THR A 83 -2.76 -18.62 -9.57
CA THR A 83 -1.48 -19.24 -9.92
C THR A 83 -0.67 -19.59 -8.68
N SER A 84 0.08 -20.70 -8.73
CA SER A 84 1.02 -21.06 -7.65
C SER A 84 2.36 -20.31 -7.75
N HIS A 85 2.70 -19.75 -8.92
CA HIS A 85 3.99 -19.10 -9.20
C HIS A 85 4.02 -17.66 -8.68
N ILE A 86 3.97 -17.49 -7.38
CA ILE A 86 3.95 -16.19 -6.71
C ILE A 86 5.28 -15.91 -6.01
N THR A 87 5.75 -14.68 -6.13
CA THR A 87 6.96 -14.20 -5.44
C THR A 87 6.62 -12.94 -4.66
N GLY A 88 6.95 -12.93 -3.37
CA GLY A 88 6.86 -11.75 -2.52
C GLY A 88 8.24 -11.23 -2.16
N THR A 89 8.42 -9.92 -2.13
CA THR A 89 9.62 -9.31 -1.58
C THR A 89 9.27 -8.21 -0.59
N ASP A 90 10.01 -8.17 0.51
CA ASP A 90 9.87 -7.13 1.52
C ASP A 90 11.23 -6.85 2.17
N ILE A 91 11.43 -5.63 2.66
CA ILE A 91 12.63 -5.26 3.41
C ILE A 91 12.58 -5.80 4.84
N SER A 92 11.40 -6.08 5.37
CA SER A 92 11.18 -6.60 6.71
C SER A 92 11.20 -8.13 6.70
N SER A 93 12.17 -8.72 7.40
CA SER A 93 12.25 -10.16 7.60
C SER A 93 11.05 -10.71 8.35
N ARG A 94 10.57 -9.99 9.36
CA ARG A 94 9.39 -10.37 10.16
C ARG A 94 8.08 -10.33 9.36
N MET A 95 7.93 -9.37 8.44
CA MET A 95 6.78 -9.37 7.51
C MET A 95 6.77 -10.64 6.66
N LEU A 96 7.93 -11.01 6.12
CA LEU A 96 8.06 -12.22 5.31
C LEU A 96 7.80 -13.51 6.09
N ASP A 97 8.11 -13.56 7.39
CA ASP A 97 7.80 -14.74 8.21
C ASP A 97 6.27 -14.94 8.34
N TYR A 98 5.51 -13.85 8.52
CA TYR A 98 4.04 -13.92 8.46
C TYR A 98 3.53 -14.34 7.07
N ALA A 99 4.16 -13.82 5.99
CA ALA A 99 3.76 -14.19 4.64
C ALA A 99 4.04 -15.66 4.33
N LYS A 100 5.19 -16.19 4.74
CA LYS A 100 5.55 -17.61 4.61
C LYS A 100 4.56 -18.52 5.34
N GLU A 101 4.22 -18.18 6.59
CA GLU A 101 3.24 -18.97 7.34
C GLU A 101 1.85 -18.94 6.68
N LYS A 102 1.42 -17.78 6.20
CA LYS A 102 0.13 -17.61 5.51
C LYS A 102 0.04 -18.44 4.22
N LEU A 103 1.14 -18.58 3.52
CA LEU A 103 1.23 -19.21 2.19
C LEU A 103 1.94 -20.57 2.20
N LYS A 104 2.10 -21.19 3.38
CA LYS A 104 2.83 -22.46 3.55
C LYS A 104 2.29 -23.64 2.71
N ASN A 105 1.04 -23.55 2.30
CA ASN A 105 0.39 -24.58 1.45
C ASN A 105 0.49 -24.26 -0.05
N VAL A 106 1.18 -23.19 -0.46
CA VAL A 106 1.39 -22.82 -1.86
C VAL A 106 2.81 -23.23 -2.27
N ASN A 107 2.93 -24.33 -3.00
CA ASN A 107 4.22 -25.00 -3.26
C ASN A 107 5.26 -24.14 -4.00
N GLU A 108 4.81 -23.28 -4.92
CA GLU A 108 5.70 -22.43 -5.76
C GLU A 108 5.88 -21.01 -5.21
N ALA A 109 5.40 -20.74 -3.98
CA ALA A 109 5.55 -19.44 -3.36
C ALA A 109 7.01 -19.18 -2.97
N LYS A 110 7.54 -18.02 -3.37
CA LYS A 110 8.90 -17.56 -3.06
C LYS A 110 8.87 -16.26 -2.28
N PHE A 111 9.78 -16.14 -1.33
CA PHE A 111 9.90 -14.94 -0.49
C PHE A 111 11.36 -14.48 -0.48
N ILE A 112 11.60 -13.26 -0.95
CA ILE A 112 12.93 -12.68 -1.12
C ILE A 112 13.07 -11.48 -0.18
N HIS A 113 13.94 -11.58 0.81
CA HIS A 113 14.22 -10.52 1.77
C HIS A 113 15.13 -9.45 1.18
N GLY A 114 14.90 -8.19 1.53
CA GLY A 114 15.79 -7.06 1.27
C GLY A 114 15.33 -6.15 0.13
N ASN A 115 16.29 -5.39 -0.39
CA ASN A 115 16.03 -4.39 -1.41
C ASN A 115 15.69 -5.04 -2.76
N TRP A 116 14.45 -4.88 -3.20
CA TRP A 116 13.94 -5.46 -4.43
C TRP A 116 14.69 -4.98 -5.69
N MET A 117 15.20 -3.74 -5.71
CA MET A 117 15.99 -3.21 -6.83
C MET A 117 17.29 -3.98 -7.07
N LYS A 118 17.88 -4.52 -5.99
CA LYS A 118 19.09 -5.34 -6.04
C LYS A 118 18.77 -6.80 -6.40
N ASN A 119 17.62 -7.29 -5.94
CA ASN A 119 17.24 -8.70 -6.03
C ASN A 119 16.63 -9.07 -7.39
N PHE A 120 15.95 -8.14 -8.07
CA PHE A 120 15.23 -8.41 -9.31
C PHE A 120 15.85 -7.61 -10.46
N THR A 121 16.79 -8.24 -11.17
CA THR A 121 17.54 -7.63 -12.29
C THR A 121 17.25 -8.30 -13.63
N LYS A 122 16.62 -9.49 -13.62
CA LYS A 122 16.30 -10.24 -14.83
C LYS A 122 15.07 -9.65 -15.50
N GLU A 123 15.23 -9.26 -16.76
CA GLU A 123 14.16 -8.68 -17.56
C GLU A 123 13.10 -9.73 -17.94
N LYS A 124 11.85 -9.25 -18.09
CA LYS A 124 10.73 -10.05 -18.59
C LYS A 124 10.54 -11.37 -17.82
N GLU A 125 10.63 -11.32 -16.49
CA GLU A 125 10.54 -12.50 -15.64
C GLU A 125 9.12 -12.77 -15.15
N PHE A 126 8.34 -11.72 -14.85
CA PHE A 126 7.02 -11.81 -14.23
C PHE A 126 5.92 -11.33 -15.18
N ASP A 127 4.81 -12.05 -15.21
CA ASP A 127 3.65 -11.67 -16.03
C ASP A 127 2.90 -10.47 -15.41
N LEU A 128 2.90 -10.37 -14.07
CA LEU A 128 2.42 -9.20 -13.33
C LEU A 128 3.44 -8.78 -12.29
N VAL A 129 3.86 -7.51 -12.34
CA VAL A 129 4.60 -6.85 -11.26
C VAL A 129 3.64 -5.92 -10.52
N PHE A 130 3.41 -6.24 -9.26
CA PHE A 130 2.42 -5.60 -8.42
C PHE A 130 3.07 -4.88 -7.23
N ALA A 131 2.50 -3.75 -6.81
CA ALA A 131 2.90 -3.04 -5.59
C ALA A 131 1.68 -2.34 -4.96
N SER A 132 1.34 -2.67 -3.72
CA SER A 132 0.22 -2.06 -3.01
C SER A 132 0.65 -1.43 -1.70
N MET A 133 0.35 -0.13 -1.53
CA MET A 133 0.55 0.62 -0.28
C MET A 133 1.98 0.58 0.27
N THR A 134 2.97 0.26 -0.56
CA THR A 134 4.37 0.16 -0.15
C THR A 134 5.14 1.44 -0.47
N PRO A 135 6.05 1.94 0.40
CA PRO A 135 6.94 3.04 0.06
C PRO A 135 8.08 2.63 -0.89
N ALA A 136 8.22 1.35 -1.20
CA ALA A 136 9.30 0.82 -2.04
C ALA A 136 9.32 1.37 -3.47
N ILE A 137 8.23 2.01 -3.93
CA ILE A 137 8.15 2.64 -5.25
C ILE A 137 7.97 4.15 -5.03
N SER A 138 9.03 4.93 -5.22
CA SER A 138 9.05 6.37 -4.97
C SER A 138 9.85 7.19 -5.98
N LYS A 139 10.54 6.53 -6.93
CA LYS A 139 11.41 7.17 -7.92
C LYS A 139 11.10 6.64 -9.33
N ILE A 140 11.49 7.40 -10.36
CA ILE A 140 11.36 6.99 -11.78
C ILE A 140 12.10 5.68 -12.02
N GLU A 141 13.29 5.51 -11.45
CA GLU A 141 14.08 4.29 -11.60
C GLU A 141 13.35 3.02 -11.08
N HIS A 142 12.52 3.17 -10.04
CA HIS A 142 11.70 2.08 -9.53
C HIS A 142 10.61 1.69 -10.55
N ILE A 143 9.95 2.68 -11.16
CA ILE A 143 8.92 2.44 -12.17
C ILE A 143 9.55 1.81 -13.41
N ASN A 144 10.71 2.32 -13.87
CA ASN A 144 11.46 1.73 -14.97
C ASN A 144 11.82 0.27 -14.70
N ARG A 145 12.31 -0.03 -13.48
CA ARG A 145 12.64 -1.41 -13.09
C ARG A 145 11.41 -2.30 -13.10
N MET A 146 10.27 -1.83 -12.59
CA MET A 146 9.02 -2.60 -12.68
C MET A 146 8.68 -2.96 -14.13
N CYS A 147 8.78 -1.99 -15.05
CA CYS A 147 8.52 -2.22 -16.47
C CYS A 147 9.50 -3.22 -17.09
N LEU A 148 10.81 -3.11 -16.78
CA LEU A 148 11.84 -4.01 -17.31
C LEU A 148 11.66 -5.47 -16.88
N ILE A 149 11.34 -5.71 -15.60
CA ILE A 149 11.17 -7.06 -15.07
C ILE A 149 9.82 -7.68 -15.40
N SER A 150 8.83 -6.87 -15.79
CA SER A 150 7.51 -7.33 -16.21
C SER A 150 7.53 -7.83 -17.66
N LYS A 151 6.81 -8.93 -17.91
CA LYS A 151 6.49 -9.42 -19.27
C LYS A 151 5.29 -8.71 -19.87
N ASN A 152 4.26 -8.51 -19.05
CA ASN A 152 2.96 -8.07 -19.53
C ASN A 152 2.46 -6.85 -18.78
N TYR A 153 2.24 -6.93 -17.47
CA TYR A 153 1.52 -5.91 -16.73
C TYR A 153 2.28 -5.43 -15.50
N CYS A 154 2.16 -4.13 -15.25
CA CYS A 154 2.48 -3.55 -13.95
C CYS A 154 1.20 -2.97 -13.34
N MET A 155 1.04 -3.14 -12.03
CA MET A 155 -0.13 -2.64 -11.31
C MET A 155 0.28 -2.06 -9.96
N MET A 156 -0.21 -0.87 -9.65
CA MET A 156 0.03 -0.23 -8.36
C MET A 156 -1.27 0.22 -7.71
N GLU A 157 -1.37 0.03 -6.39
CA GLU A 157 -2.48 0.54 -5.57
C GLU A 157 -1.98 1.55 -4.54
N ARG A 158 -2.67 2.70 -4.44
CA ARG A 158 -2.36 3.77 -3.47
C ARG A 158 -3.63 4.43 -2.93
N PHE A 159 -3.56 4.98 -1.71
CA PHE A 159 -4.58 5.90 -1.24
C PHE A 159 -4.56 7.19 -2.06
N VAL A 160 -5.75 7.67 -2.41
CA VAL A 160 -5.98 9.00 -3.01
C VAL A 160 -6.61 9.93 -2.00
N TYR A 161 -7.55 9.40 -1.23
CA TYR A 161 -8.32 10.16 -0.27
C TYR A 161 -8.66 9.29 0.93
N TYR A 162 -8.53 9.89 2.09
CA TYR A 162 -8.94 9.31 3.36
C TYR A 162 -9.51 10.40 4.25
N ARG A 163 -10.65 10.13 4.83
CA ARG A 163 -11.34 11.02 5.73
C ARG A 163 -11.83 10.24 6.95
N ASP A 164 -11.47 10.72 8.13
CA ASP A 164 -11.95 10.21 9.41
C ASP A 164 -12.74 11.33 10.11
N PRO A 165 -14.07 11.21 10.24
CA PRO A 165 -14.91 12.25 10.86
C PRO A 165 -14.52 12.58 12.29
N VAL A 166 -14.09 11.58 13.08
CA VAL A 166 -13.64 11.83 14.47
C VAL A 166 -12.40 12.73 14.48
N ARG A 167 -11.47 12.50 13.56
CA ARG A 167 -10.29 13.34 13.39
C ARG A 167 -10.67 14.77 12.95
N GLU A 168 -11.64 14.93 12.06
CA GLU A 168 -12.13 16.24 11.64
C GLU A 168 -12.78 17.01 12.78
N GLU A 169 -13.50 16.34 13.67
CA GLU A 169 -14.05 16.96 14.87
C GLU A 169 -12.93 17.43 15.82
N ILE A 170 -11.85 16.65 15.97
CA ILE A 170 -10.66 17.07 16.73
C ILE A 170 -10.03 18.30 16.08
N GLU A 171 -9.85 18.33 14.76
CA GLU A 171 -9.32 19.48 14.02
C GLU A 171 -10.19 20.75 14.26
N LYS A 172 -11.50 20.58 14.21
CA LYS A 172 -12.46 21.67 14.46
C LYS A 172 -12.37 22.18 15.89
N MET A 173 -12.27 21.29 16.87
CA MET A 173 -12.12 21.64 18.29
C MET A 173 -10.82 22.40 18.55
N LEU A 174 -9.72 22.01 17.91
CA LEU A 174 -8.41 22.64 18.05
C LEU A 174 -8.26 23.93 17.20
N GLY A 175 -9.18 24.21 16.29
CA GLY A 175 -9.10 25.35 15.37
C GLY A 175 -7.95 25.27 14.37
N ARG A 176 -7.34 24.08 14.18
CA ARG A 176 -6.23 23.87 13.24
C ARG A 176 -6.29 22.50 12.57
N LYS A 177 -5.63 22.37 11.42
CA LYS A 177 -5.42 21.07 10.80
C LYS A 177 -4.36 20.28 11.57
N LEU A 178 -4.63 19.02 11.74
CA LEU A 178 -3.64 18.06 12.25
C LEU A 178 -2.60 17.75 11.16
N ASN A 179 -1.51 17.07 11.54
CA ASN A 179 -0.52 16.57 10.60
C ASN A 179 -1.18 15.80 9.44
N LYS A 180 -0.62 15.94 8.24
CA LYS A 180 -1.11 15.23 7.05
C LYS A 180 -1.16 13.72 7.35
N LEU A 181 -2.30 13.11 7.06
CA LEU A 181 -2.38 11.65 7.03
C LEU A 181 -1.59 11.15 5.82
N HIS A 182 -0.82 10.09 6.01
CA HIS A 182 -0.08 9.43 4.94
C HIS A 182 -0.97 8.84 3.82
N SER A 183 -2.27 9.06 3.90
CA SER A 183 -3.30 8.48 3.03
C SER A 183 -3.90 9.45 2.02
N ASN A 184 -3.48 10.72 1.97
CA ASN A 184 -3.93 11.67 0.96
C ASN A 184 -2.84 11.88 -0.09
N HIS A 185 -2.80 11.01 -1.10
CA HIS A 185 -1.74 10.93 -2.09
C HIS A 185 -2.22 11.26 -3.52
N LYS A 186 -3.05 12.29 -3.68
CA LYS A 186 -3.45 12.75 -5.02
C LYS A 186 -2.25 13.08 -5.87
N ASP A 187 -1.30 13.80 -5.30
CA ASP A 187 -0.09 14.24 -5.98
C ASP A 187 0.79 13.05 -6.40
N TYR A 188 0.90 12.04 -5.52
CA TYR A 188 1.60 10.80 -5.88
C TYR A 188 0.98 10.12 -7.10
N ILE A 189 -0.35 9.99 -7.13
CA ILE A 189 -1.07 9.34 -8.25
C ILE A 189 -0.92 10.17 -9.52
N TYR A 190 -0.99 11.50 -9.42
CA TYR A 190 -0.77 12.40 -10.53
C TYR A 190 0.65 12.26 -11.08
N GLY A 191 1.67 12.25 -10.22
CA GLY A 191 3.06 12.04 -10.60
C GLY A 191 3.28 10.68 -11.26
N LEU A 192 2.83 9.61 -10.61
CA LEU A 192 2.96 8.23 -11.12
C LEU A 192 2.32 8.06 -12.50
N TRP A 193 1.08 8.54 -12.67
CA TRP A 193 0.38 8.40 -13.95
C TRP A 193 1.13 9.13 -15.07
N ASN A 194 1.59 10.36 -14.80
CA ASN A 194 2.34 11.13 -15.79
C ASN A 194 3.72 10.54 -16.08
N ILE A 195 4.41 9.97 -15.08
CA ILE A 195 5.68 9.27 -15.30
C ILE A 195 5.47 8.08 -16.23
N VAL A 196 4.50 7.21 -15.94
CA VAL A 196 4.19 6.05 -16.80
C VAL A 196 3.84 6.48 -18.21
N TRP A 197 3.05 7.57 -18.38
CA TRP A 197 2.71 8.13 -19.67
C TRP A 197 3.95 8.66 -20.42
N ASN A 198 4.84 9.40 -19.75
CA ASN A 198 6.07 9.92 -20.34
C ASN A 198 7.09 8.83 -20.70
N LEU A 199 7.02 7.67 -20.04
CA LEU A 199 7.81 6.48 -20.41
C LEU A 199 7.26 5.76 -21.66
N GLY A 200 6.16 6.25 -22.24
CA GLY A 200 5.55 5.71 -23.45
C GLY A 200 4.49 4.66 -23.21
N TYR A 201 4.12 4.37 -21.96
CA TYR A 201 3.06 3.43 -21.64
C TYR A 201 1.70 4.14 -21.50
N PHE A 202 0.60 3.38 -21.59
CA PHE A 202 -0.76 3.88 -21.52
C PHE A 202 -1.46 3.40 -20.25
N PRO A 203 -1.31 4.11 -19.11
CA PRO A 203 -1.89 3.67 -17.85
C PRO A 203 -3.40 3.86 -17.81
N GLU A 204 -4.09 2.86 -17.28
CA GLU A 204 -5.49 2.92 -16.89
C GLU A 204 -5.58 3.21 -15.39
N ILE A 205 -6.56 4.01 -14.98
CA ILE A 205 -6.80 4.31 -13.56
C ILE A 205 -8.19 3.86 -13.15
N TYR A 206 -8.27 3.17 -12.04
CA TYR A 206 -9.50 2.70 -11.41
C TYR A 206 -9.60 3.24 -9.99
N LEU A 207 -10.78 3.68 -9.59
CA LEU A 207 -11.01 4.23 -8.24
C LEU A 207 -11.86 3.29 -7.42
N ASP A 208 -11.27 2.71 -6.39
CA ASP A 208 -11.93 1.91 -5.36
C ASP A 208 -12.43 2.84 -4.25
N LYS A 209 -13.75 3.06 -4.19
CA LYS A 209 -14.41 3.97 -3.25
C LYS A 209 -15.26 3.16 -2.28
N TYR A 210 -14.97 3.29 -0.99
CA TYR A 210 -15.74 2.59 0.02
C TYR A 210 -15.78 3.35 1.35
N ILE A 211 -16.75 2.99 2.17
CA ILE A 211 -16.84 3.42 3.56
C ILE A 211 -16.40 2.25 4.42
N SER A 212 -15.47 2.49 5.34
CA SER A 212 -14.99 1.50 6.29
C SER A 212 -15.44 1.89 7.69
N GLU A 213 -16.26 1.08 8.31
CA GLU A 213 -16.55 1.22 9.74
C GLU A 213 -15.39 0.59 10.53
N THR A 214 -14.77 1.39 11.37
CA THR A 214 -13.59 0.98 12.13
C THR A 214 -13.78 1.25 13.61
N GLU A 215 -13.36 0.31 14.42
CA GLU A 215 -13.21 0.48 15.86
C GLU A 215 -11.76 0.84 16.17
N LYS A 216 -11.55 1.99 16.80
CA LYS A 216 -10.24 2.46 17.26
C LYS A 216 -10.26 2.68 18.75
N THR A 217 -9.13 2.48 19.39
CA THR A 217 -8.94 2.93 20.77
C THR A 217 -8.50 4.39 20.81
N MET A 218 -8.61 5.02 21.96
CA MET A 218 -8.04 6.34 22.21
C MET A 218 -6.53 6.36 21.87
N ILE A 219 -5.81 5.28 22.22
CA ILE A 219 -4.38 5.14 21.94
C ILE A 219 -4.10 5.17 20.44
N ASP A 220 -4.95 4.54 19.63
CA ASP A 220 -4.80 4.54 18.16
C ASP A 220 -4.93 5.94 17.56
N TYR A 221 -5.82 6.78 18.11
CA TYR A 221 -5.90 8.19 17.71
C TYR A 221 -4.69 8.97 18.17
N MET A 222 -4.29 8.84 19.43
CA MET A 222 -3.16 9.59 20.00
C MET A 222 -1.83 9.28 19.31
N LYS A 223 -1.59 8.02 18.87
CA LYS A 223 -0.39 7.66 18.08
C LYS A 223 -0.31 8.35 16.72
N GLN A 224 -1.43 8.82 16.18
CA GLN A 224 -1.51 9.41 14.85
C GLN A 224 -1.55 10.94 14.87
N ILE A 225 -1.63 11.56 16.05
CA ILE A 225 -1.81 13.01 16.20
C ILE A 225 -0.58 13.62 16.86
N ILE A 226 0.04 14.56 16.17
CA ILE A 226 1.09 15.41 16.74
C ILE A 226 0.41 16.61 17.41
N CYS A 227 0.58 16.76 18.72
CA CYS A 227 -0.06 17.79 19.51
C CYS A 227 0.81 18.23 20.71
N THR A 228 0.54 19.42 21.25
CA THR A 228 1.11 19.89 22.51
C THR A 228 0.48 19.15 23.71
N ASP A 229 1.07 19.26 24.89
CA ASP A 229 0.51 18.64 26.10
C ASP A 229 -0.87 19.22 26.47
N GLU A 230 -1.08 20.52 26.25
CA GLU A 230 -2.38 21.16 26.47
C GLU A 230 -3.45 20.62 25.51
N GLU A 231 -3.13 20.53 24.21
CA GLU A 231 -4.00 19.94 23.20
C GLU A 231 -4.28 18.47 23.47
N LYS A 232 -3.28 17.73 23.95
CA LYS A 232 -3.39 16.31 24.31
C LYS A 232 -4.50 16.07 25.35
N ASN A 233 -4.56 16.90 26.39
CA ASN A 233 -5.59 16.80 27.41
C ASN A 233 -6.99 17.05 26.83
N LYS A 234 -7.14 18.09 25.99
CA LYS A 234 -8.40 18.39 25.29
C LYS A 234 -8.85 17.24 24.38
N ILE A 235 -7.90 16.65 23.62
CA ILE A 235 -8.17 15.51 22.74
C ILE A 235 -8.62 14.28 23.55
N ILE A 236 -7.93 13.99 24.64
CA ILE A 236 -8.27 12.84 25.50
C ILE A 236 -9.69 12.99 26.08
N GLU A 237 -10.04 14.18 26.58
CA GLU A 237 -11.38 14.45 27.11
C GLU A 237 -12.46 14.28 26.04
N PHE A 238 -12.23 14.85 24.85
CA PHE A 238 -13.11 14.69 23.70
C PHE A 238 -13.29 13.20 23.30
N LEU A 239 -12.20 12.44 23.20
CA LEU A 239 -12.25 11.02 22.84
C LEU A 239 -12.94 10.17 23.89
N LYS A 240 -12.77 10.48 25.19
CA LYS A 240 -13.52 9.83 26.29
C LYS A 240 -15.03 10.00 26.11
N GLY A 241 -15.48 11.16 25.67
CA GLY A 241 -16.91 11.40 25.38
C GLY A 241 -17.47 10.57 24.20
N LYS A 242 -16.59 10.10 23.32
CA LYS A 242 -16.98 9.23 22.18
C LYS A 242 -16.77 7.75 22.42
N GLU A 243 -16.04 7.39 23.44
CA GLU A 243 -15.67 6.02 23.74
C GLU A 243 -16.86 5.22 24.30
N LYS A 244 -17.08 4.04 23.75
CA LYS A 244 -18.02 3.04 24.25
C LYS A 244 -17.28 1.71 24.40
N ASN A 245 -17.27 1.15 25.60
CA ASN A 245 -16.56 -0.11 25.90
C ASN A 245 -15.09 -0.11 25.46
N GLY A 246 -14.36 0.98 25.70
CA GLY A 246 -12.96 1.12 25.33
C GLY A 246 -12.69 1.34 23.84
N LYS A 247 -13.74 1.58 23.02
CA LYS A 247 -13.65 1.73 21.58
C LYS A 247 -14.39 2.96 21.07
N ILE A 248 -13.88 3.54 20.03
CA ILE A 248 -14.44 4.69 19.30
C ILE A 248 -14.77 4.22 17.90
N MET A 249 -16.04 4.29 17.53
CA MET A 249 -16.50 3.97 16.17
C MET A 249 -16.26 5.14 15.24
N SER A 250 -15.69 4.88 14.07
CA SER A 250 -15.56 5.86 13.01
C SER A 250 -15.98 5.29 11.65
N LYS A 251 -16.71 6.10 10.87
CA LYS A 251 -16.99 5.83 9.46
C LYS A 251 -15.94 6.52 8.61
N GLU A 252 -14.94 5.76 8.21
CA GLU A 252 -13.85 6.28 7.38
C GLU A 252 -14.24 6.25 5.90
N TYR A 253 -14.03 7.35 5.20
CA TYR A 253 -14.25 7.45 3.76
C TYR A 253 -12.92 7.25 3.05
N VAL A 254 -12.85 6.26 2.20
CA VAL A 254 -11.60 5.83 1.56
C VAL A 254 -11.77 5.83 0.05
N ILE A 255 -10.80 6.44 -0.66
CA ILE A 255 -10.62 6.27 -2.09
C ILE A 255 -9.20 5.79 -2.32
N LYS A 256 -9.07 4.68 -3.03
CA LYS A 256 -7.80 4.18 -3.53
C LYS A 256 -7.78 4.26 -5.05
N ALA A 257 -6.63 4.56 -5.61
CA ALA A 257 -6.42 4.41 -7.04
C ALA A 257 -5.63 3.13 -7.30
N ILE A 258 -6.05 2.41 -8.34
CA ILE A 258 -5.33 1.31 -8.94
C ILE A 258 -4.89 1.81 -10.30
N ILE A 259 -3.58 1.84 -10.54
CA ILE A 259 -3.00 2.18 -11.84
C ILE A 259 -2.48 0.88 -12.44
N LEU A 260 -2.96 0.55 -13.63
CA LEU A 260 -2.59 -0.62 -14.42
C LEU A 260 -2.03 -0.17 -15.76
N TRP A 261 -0.93 -0.75 -16.19
CA TRP A 261 -0.41 -0.54 -17.55
C TRP A 261 0.19 -1.81 -18.12
N ASP A 262 0.05 -1.96 -19.44
CA ASP A 262 0.72 -2.99 -20.23
C ASP A 262 2.13 -2.50 -20.60
N VAL A 263 3.12 -3.36 -20.47
CA VAL A 263 4.51 -3.03 -20.87
C VAL A 263 4.83 -3.45 -22.31
N ASN A 264 3.87 -4.07 -23.01
CA ASN A 264 3.97 -4.40 -24.43
C ASN A 264 3.12 -3.39 -25.20
N ILE A 265 3.79 -2.42 -25.81
CA ILE A 265 3.09 -1.31 -26.44
C ILE A 265 2.56 -1.69 -27.83
N PHE A 266 3.16 -2.69 -28.48
CA PHE A 266 2.73 -3.32 -29.75
C PHE A 266 3.43 -4.66 -29.95
#